data_0f6eb0e85d1024feb4f9eaad2a2abd59
#
_entry.id   0f6eb0e85d1024feb4f9eaad2a2abd59
#
_cell.length_a   1.000
_cell.length_b   1.000
_cell.length_c   1.000
_cell.angle_alpha   90.00
_cell.angle_beta   90.00
_cell.angle_gamma   90.00
#
_symmetry.space_group_name_H-M   'P 1'
#
loop_
_entity.id
_entity.type
_entity.pdbx_description
1 polymer ?
#
loop_
_entity_poly.entity_id
_entity_poly.type
_entity_poly.pdbx_seq_one_letter_code
_entity_poly.pdbx_strand_id
1 'polypeptide(L)'
;DSELLTAYVPSINGGYDCSLEKARFTGRGEQLILSVGQGGDDGSIEYRIIDFADPKSVKEIFTGSDNAGVAATAEFMPDFRSKIAFADGSTNYELLPKEKEFYEQRGLYDVDGTLLKGYRRPYVGKIHSLVAVDMEQDGILELLSLQNISGLNREDLLGKLAGVWSY
;
A
#
# COMPACT_ATOMS: atom_id res chain seq x y z
N ASP A 1 36.07 -20.12 12.14
CA ASP A 1 34.81 -20.73 12.56
C ASP A 1 33.71 -19.68 12.45
N SER A 2 32.54 -20.03 11.89
CA SER A 2 31.39 -19.17 11.82
C SER A 2 30.46 -19.48 12.99
N GLU A 3 29.95 -18.44 13.64
CA GLU A 3 29.01 -18.57 14.74
C GLU A 3 27.67 -17.87 14.35
N LEU A 4 26.55 -18.56 14.63
CA LEU A 4 25.23 -17.96 14.50
C LEU A 4 24.96 -17.07 15.72
N LEU A 5 25.01 -15.76 15.54
CA LEU A 5 24.80 -14.79 16.63
C LEU A 5 23.35 -14.70 17.06
N THR A 6 22.42 -14.76 16.09
CA THR A 6 20.98 -14.69 16.35
C THR A 6 20.19 -15.31 15.20
N ALA A 7 18.95 -15.68 15.49
CA ALA A 7 17.98 -16.12 14.50
C ALA A 7 16.64 -15.45 14.77
N TYR A 8 15.96 -15.07 13.70
CA TYR A 8 14.62 -14.48 13.77
C TYR A 8 13.75 -15.06 12.65
N VAL A 9 12.51 -15.39 12.97
CA VAL A 9 11.53 -15.91 12.03
C VAL A 9 10.36 -14.93 11.96
N PRO A 10 10.27 -14.14 10.89
CA PRO A 10 9.12 -13.25 10.71
C PRO A 10 7.85 -14.05 10.47
N SER A 11 6.73 -13.54 10.98
CA SER A 11 5.41 -14.14 10.78
C SER A 11 4.86 -13.77 9.40
N ILE A 12 5.23 -14.52 8.37
CA ILE A 12 4.70 -14.41 7.00
C ILE A 12 4.11 -15.74 6.58
N ASN A 13 2.89 -15.70 6.05
CA ASN A 13 2.13 -16.90 5.65
C ASN A 13 2.41 -17.27 4.19
N GLY A 14 3.65 -17.69 3.87
CA GLY A 14 3.99 -18.17 2.54
C GLY A 14 3.85 -17.10 1.44
N GLY A 15 4.19 -17.43 0.21
CA GLY A 15 4.06 -16.51 -0.93
C GLY A 15 5.03 -16.86 -2.05
N TYR A 16 5.19 -15.91 -2.99
CA TYR A 16 6.04 -15.99 -4.18
C TYR A 16 7.05 -14.85 -4.19
N ASP A 17 8.09 -14.97 -5.01
CA ASP A 17 9.04 -13.89 -5.31
C ASP A 17 9.57 -13.18 -4.04
N CYS A 18 10.09 -13.99 -3.13
CA CYS A 18 10.69 -13.48 -1.90
C CYS A 18 11.97 -12.70 -2.22
N SER A 19 12.09 -11.47 -1.72
CA SER A 19 13.33 -10.70 -1.75
C SER A 19 13.78 -10.29 -0.36
N LEU A 20 15.09 -10.08 -0.21
CA LEU A 20 15.71 -9.59 1.00
C LEU A 20 16.71 -8.49 0.64
N GLU A 21 16.51 -7.29 1.17
CA GLU A 21 17.34 -6.13 0.91
C GLU A 21 17.80 -5.50 2.23
N LYS A 22 18.91 -4.75 2.18
CA LYS A 22 19.39 -3.97 3.31
C LYS A 22 19.13 -2.50 3.08
N ALA A 23 18.70 -1.82 4.15
CA ALA A 23 18.50 -0.37 4.13
C ALA A 23 18.72 0.21 5.52
N ARG A 24 18.94 1.51 5.61
CA ARG A 24 19.17 2.22 6.85
C ARG A 24 17.99 3.13 7.16
N PHE A 25 17.09 2.66 8.01
CA PHE A 25 15.90 3.42 8.46
C PHE A 25 16.08 4.06 9.83
N THR A 26 17.11 3.66 10.55
CA THR A 26 17.38 4.21 11.89
C THR A 26 18.84 4.65 11.98
N GLY A 27 19.14 5.52 12.89
CA GLY A 27 20.53 5.93 13.17
C GLY A 27 21.42 4.81 13.74
N ARG A 28 20.89 3.59 13.95
CA ARG A 28 21.53 2.48 14.70
C ARG A 28 22.11 1.37 13.83
N GLY A 29 22.17 1.53 12.53
CA GLY A 29 22.72 0.50 11.62
C GLY A 29 21.77 0.17 10.47
N GLU A 30 22.05 -0.93 9.74
CA GLU A 30 21.23 -1.42 8.64
C GLU A 30 20.12 -2.34 9.17
N GLN A 31 18.95 -2.23 8.57
CA GLN A 31 17.81 -3.11 8.75
C GLN A 31 17.64 -4.00 7.51
N LEU A 32 16.89 -5.09 7.64
CA LEU A 32 16.54 -5.97 6.53
C LEU A 32 15.09 -5.74 6.11
N ILE A 33 14.88 -5.46 4.83
CA ILE A 33 13.57 -5.45 4.19
C ILE A 33 13.33 -6.85 3.62
N LEU A 34 12.32 -7.52 4.11
CA LEU A 34 11.81 -8.76 3.53
C LEU A 34 10.52 -8.44 2.78
N SER A 35 10.43 -8.82 1.51
CA SER A 35 9.21 -8.73 0.72
C SER A 35 8.79 -10.09 0.19
N VAL A 36 7.49 -10.37 0.22
CA VAL A 36 6.93 -11.65 -0.24
C VAL A 36 5.62 -11.39 -0.98
N GLY A 37 5.57 -11.71 -2.26
CA GLY A 37 4.35 -11.63 -3.06
C GLY A 37 3.30 -12.60 -2.53
N GLN A 38 2.11 -12.10 -2.21
CA GLN A 38 1.03 -12.93 -1.64
C GLN A 38 0.17 -13.59 -2.71
N GLY A 39 0.30 -13.17 -3.97
CA GLY A 39 -0.57 -13.62 -5.05
C GLY A 39 -2.00 -13.08 -4.87
N GLY A 40 -2.95 -13.75 -5.49
CA GLY A 40 -4.36 -13.32 -5.49
C GLY A 40 -4.65 -12.19 -6.48
N ASP A 41 -5.90 -11.75 -6.49
CA ASP A 41 -6.40 -10.77 -7.48
C ASP A 41 -5.88 -9.35 -7.25
N ASP A 42 -5.41 -9.03 -6.06
CA ASP A 42 -4.91 -7.69 -5.71
C ASP A 42 -3.39 -7.52 -5.94
N GLY A 43 -2.66 -8.63 -6.18
CA GLY A 43 -1.22 -8.61 -6.39
C GLY A 43 -0.47 -8.00 -5.22
N SER A 44 -1.00 -8.15 -4.00
CA SER A 44 -0.40 -7.57 -2.81
C SER A 44 0.97 -8.19 -2.50
N ILE A 45 1.85 -7.37 -1.95
CA ILE A 45 3.15 -7.78 -1.43
C ILE A 45 3.12 -7.58 0.07
N GLU A 46 3.56 -8.57 0.80
CA GLU A 46 3.75 -8.46 2.25
C GLU A 46 5.18 -8.06 2.55
N TYR A 47 5.33 -6.99 3.29
CA TYR A 47 6.62 -6.45 3.71
C TYR A 47 6.82 -6.64 5.21
N ARG A 48 8.09 -6.87 5.59
CA ARG A 48 8.59 -6.80 6.96
C ARG A 48 9.90 -6.02 6.95
N ILE A 49 10.11 -5.18 7.95
CA ILE A 49 11.41 -4.58 8.18
C ILE A 49 11.89 -5.01 9.55
N ILE A 50 13.04 -5.63 9.55
CA ILE A 50 13.62 -6.29 10.72
C ILE A 50 14.87 -5.54 11.14
N ASP A 51 14.86 -5.04 12.35
CA ASP A 51 16.00 -4.37 12.97
C ASP A 51 16.85 -5.38 13.76
N PHE A 52 18.09 -5.58 13.33
CA PHE A 52 19.11 -6.42 13.95
C PHE A 52 20.22 -5.61 14.66
N ALA A 53 20.04 -4.32 14.86
CA ALA A 53 21.04 -3.47 15.49
C ALA A 53 21.44 -3.97 16.90
N ASP A 54 20.51 -4.58 17.62
CA ASP A 54 20.79 -5.37 18.83
C ASP A 54 20.45 -6.83 18.59
N PRO A 55 21.47 -7.72 18.43
CA PRO A 55 21.23 -9.17 18.23
C PRO A 55 20.47 -9.85 19.36
N LYS A 56 20.45 -9.27 20.58
CA LYS A 56 19.68 -9.80 21.70
C LYS A 56 18.23 -9.33 21.73
N SER A 57 17.89 -8.31 20.89
CA SER A 57 16.57 -7.71 20.85
C SER A 57 16.15 -7.38 19.42
N VAL A 58 16.06 -8.42 18.57
CA VAL A 58 15.58 -8.30 17.18
C VAL A 58 14.12 -7.84 17.17
N LYS A 59 13.77 -6.88 16.34
CA LYS A 59 12.44 -6.27 16.27
C LYS A 59 11.96 -6.14 14.83
N GLU A 60 10.67 -6.35 14.61
CA GLU A 60 10.01 -5.83 13.42
C GLU A 60 9.63 -4.36 13.66
N ILE A 61 10.13 -3.48 12.82
CA ILE A 61 9.78 -2.03 12.83
C ILE A 61 8.71 -1.71 11.78
N PHE A 62 8.54 -2.55 10.77
CA PHE A 62 7.39 -2.59 9.85
C PHE A 62 6.79 -3.98 9.89
N THR A 63 5.54 -4.08 10.33
CA THR A 63 4.88 -5.33 10.69
C THR A 63 3.81 -5.75 9.67
N GLY A 64 3.17 -6.89 9.89
CA GLY A 64 2.03 -7.34 9.06
C GLY A 64 0.87 -6.38 9.01
N SER A 65 0.56 -5.71 10.12
CA SER A 65 -0.52 -4.72 10.18
C SER A 65 -0.25 -3.48 9.33
N ASP A 66 1.02 -3.07 9.21
CA ASP A 66 1.41 -1.87 8.48
C ASP A 66 1.20 -2.03 6.97
N ASN A 67 1.15 -3.27 6.47
CA ASN A 67 0.83 -3.57 5.07
C ASN A 67 -0.59 -3.15 4.65
N ALA A 68 -1.48 -2.85 5.60
CA ALA A 68 -2.75 -2.21 5.30
C ALA A 68 -2.57 -0.80 4.70
N GLY A 69 -1.45 -0.14 5.04
CA GLY A 69 -1.08 1.16 4.51
C GLY A 69 -1.90 2.32 5.07
N VAL A 70 -2.05 3.35 4.28
CA VAL A 70 -2.84 4.54 4.63
C VAL A 70 -4.32 4.16 4.75
N ALA A 71 -4.92 4.48 5.89
CA ALA A 71 -6.34 4.24 6.13
C ALA A 71 -7.19 5.27 5.36
N ALA A 72 -7.85 4.81 4.30
CA ALA A 72 -8.75 5.63 3.49
C ALA A 72 -9.91 4.79 2.97
N THR A 73 -10.98 5.47 2.61
CA THR A 73 -12.14 4.88 1.91
C THR A 73 -12.38 5.60 0.60
N ALA A 74 -13.00 4.91 -0.35
CA ALA A 74 -13.37 5.49 -1.62
C ALA A 74 -14.87 5.24 -1.91
N GLU A 75 -15.52 6.20 -2.55
CA GLU A 75 -16.91 6.08 -2.98
C GLU A 75 -17.14 6.80 -4.33
N PHE A 76 -18.03 6.27 -5.13
CA PHE A 76 -18.49 6.96 -6.34
C PHE A 76 -19.45 8.08 -5.97
N MET A 77 -19.33 9.19 -6.69
CA MET A 77 -20.16 10.39 -6.52
C MET A 77 -20.87 10.70 -7.84
N PRO A 78 -21.99 11.45 -7.84
CA PRO A 78 -22.59 11.94 -9.07
C PRO A 78 -21.60 12.67 -9.99
N ASP A 79 -21.96 12.84 -11.25
CA ASP A 79 -21.19 13.58 -12.26
C ASP A 79 -19.81 12.96 -12.59
N PHE A 80 -19.74 11.62 -12.62
CA PHE A 80 -18.52 10.86 -12.96
C PHE A 80 -17.32 11.22 -12.06
N ARG A 81 -17.55 11.28 -10.77
CA ARG A 81 -16.52 11.61 -9.77
C ARG A 81 -16.35 10.51 -8.74
N SER A 82 -15.21 10.54 -8.07
CA SER A 82 -14.95 9.76 -6.87
C SER A 82 -14.59 10.68 -5.71
N LYS A 83 -14.88 10.23 -4.51
CA LYS A 83 -14.45 10.85 -3.26
C LYS A 83 -13.57 9.87 -2.53
N ILE A 84 -12.40 10.31 -2.08
CA ILE A 84 -11.49 9.61 -1.20
C ILE A 84 -11.54 10.31 0.17
N ALA A 85 -11.83 9.56 1.22
CA ALA A 85 -11.89 10.07 2.59
C ALA A 85 -10.83 9.38 3.44
N PHE A 86 -10.04 10.18 4.17
CA PHE A 86 -8.95 9.74 5.03
C PHE A 86 -9.39 9.67 6.49
N ALA A 87 -8.65 8.94 7.31
CA ALA A 87 -8.94 8.74 8.73
C ALA A 87 -8.90 10.03 9.56
N ASP A 88 -8.16 11.05 9.12
CA ASP A 88 -8.10 12.38 9.72
C ASP A 88 -9.30 13.27 9.39
N GLY A 89 -10.24 12.76 8.59
CA GLY A 89 -11.44 13.47 8.13
C GLY A 89 -11.22 14.31 6.88
N SER A 90 -10.01 14.40 6.36
CA SER A 90 -9.76 15.06 5.07
C SER A 90 -10.37 14.27 3.91
N THR A 91 -10.71 14.97 2.85
CA THR A 91 -11.33 14.36 1.65
C THR A 91 -10.74 14.95 0.38
N ASN A 92 -10.59 14.08 -0.63
CA ASN A 92 -10.24 14.48 -1.99
C ASN A 92 -11.34 14.06 -2.97
N TYR A 93 -11.55 14.85 -4.01
CA TYR A 93 -12.54 14.60 -5.06
C TYR A 93 -11.85 14.62 -6.41
N GLU A 94 -11.98 13.54 -7.15
CA GLU A 94 -11.36 13.35 -8.45
C GLU A 94 -12.40 13.02 -9.51
N LEU A 95 -12.15 13.43 -10.74
CA LEU A 95 -12.87 12.90 -11.89
C LEU A 95 -12.50 11.45 -12.12
N LEU A 96 -13.45 10.64 -12.56
CA LEU A 96 -13.16 9.26 -12.93
C LEU A 96 -12.22 9.22 -14.14
N PRO A 97 -11.20 8.35 -14.15
CA PRO A 97 -10.11 8.44 -15.12
C PRO A 97 -10.44 7.91 -16.51
N LYS A 98 -11.50 7.11 -16.63
CA LYS A 98 -11.94 6.55 -17.92
C LYS A 98 -13.04 7.41 -18.52
N GLU A 99 -13.29 7.24 -19.83
CA GLU A 99 -14.38 7.92 -20.55
C GLU A 99 -15.74 7.60 -19.93
N LYS A 100 -16.69 8.52 -20.02
CA LYS A 100 -18.03 8.39 -19.43
C LYS A 100 -18.74 7.14 -19.89
N GLU A 101 -18.64 6.83 -21.18
CA GLU A 101 -19.24 5.65 -21.82
C GLU A 101 -18.76 4.33 -21.19
N PHE A 102 -17.55 4.28 -20.66
CA PHE A 102 -17.06 3.11 -19.92
C PHE A 102 -17.91 2.81 -18.69
N TYR A 103 -18.29 3.83 -17.96
CA TYR A 103 -19.06 3.72 -16.72
C TYR A 103 -20.57 3.57 -17.00
N GLU A 104 -21.08 4.23 -18.03
CA GLU A 104 -22.47 4.10 -18.49
C GLU A 104 -22.77 2.67 -18.96
N GLN A 105 -21.93 2.11 -19.83
CA GLN A 105 -22.07 0.72 -20.34
C GLN A 105 -22.02 -0.34 -19.23
N ARG A 106 -21.41 -0.05 -18.10
CA ARG A 106 -21.35 -0.92 -16.92
C ARG A 106 -22.44 -0.66 -15.90
N GLY A 107 -23.36 0.28 -16.20
CA GLY A 107 -24.50 0.58 -15.36
C GLY A 107 -24.12 1.29 -14.04
N LEU A 108 -23.00 1.99 -14.01
CA LEU A 108 -22.63 2.79 -12.86
C LEU A 108 -23.32 4.15 -12.87
N TYR A 109 -23.40 4.77 -14.05
CA TYR A 109 -24.08 6.04 -14.27
C TYR A 109 -25.09 5.93 -15.42
N ASP A 110 -26.08 6.82 -15.40
CA ASP A 110 -26.87 7.14 -16.59
C ASP A 110 -26.16 8.24 -17.42
N VAL A 111 -26.77 8.58 -18.56
CA VAL A 111 -26.24 9.58 -19.50
C VAL A 111 -26.16 10.98 -18.92
N ASP A 112 -26.93 11.26 -17.87
CA ASP A 112 -26.96 12.55 -17.18
C ASP A 112 -25.97 12.60 -16.02
N GLY A 113 -25.18 11.52 -15.78
CA GLY A 113 -24.21 11.42 -14.70
C GLY A 113 -24.80 11.08 -13.34
N THR A 114 -26.07 10.63 -13.30
CA THR A 114 -26.70 10.16 -12.07
C THR A 114 -26.15 8.79 -11.69
N LEU A 115 -25.69 8.65 -10.45
CA LEU A 115 -25.18 7.39 -9.93
C LEU A 115 -26.33 6.37 -9.75
N LEU A 116 -26.23 5.23 -10.41
CA LEU A 116 -27.22 4.17 -10.36
C LEU A 116 -27.02 3.29 -9.11
N LYS A 117 -28.04 2.49 -8.74
CA LYS A 117 -27.97 1.58 -7.59
C LYS A 117 -27.41 0.24 -7.97
N GLY A 118 -26.83 -0.48 -6.98
CA GLY A 118 -26.40 -1.88 -7.16
C GLY A 118 -24.99 -2.07 -7.69
N TYR A 119 -24.22 -1.02 -7.83
CA TYR A 119 -22.81 -1.09 -8.24
C TYR A 119 -21.89 -1.62 -7.12
N ARG A 120 -20.75 -2.17 -7.52
CA ARG A 120 -19.66 -2.49 -6.62
C ARG A 120 -19.00 -1.20 -6.12
N ARG A 121 -18.81 -1.07 -4.81
CA ARG A 121 -18.11 0.09 -4.25
C ARG A 121 -16.63 0.06 -4.62
N PRO A 122 -16.01 1.22 -4.87
CA PRO A 122 -14.57 1.29 -5.01
C PRO A 122 -13.90 0.89 -3.69
N TYR A 123 -12.65 0.48 -3.77
CA TYR A 123 -11.90 0.04 -2.60
C TYR A 123 -10.45 0.52 -2.67
N VAL A 124 -9.88 0.74 -1.49
CA VAL A 124 -8.46 1.01 -1.31
C VAL A 124 -7.75 -0.31 -1.01
N GLY A 125 -6.80 -0.66 -1.86
CA GLY A 125 -6.02 -1.89 -1.72
C GLY A 125 -4.98 -1.78 -0.60
N LYS A 126 -4.32 -2.89 -0.31
CA LYS A 126 -3.13 -2.92 0.55
C LYS A 126 -1.93 -2.29 -0.17
N ILE A 127 -0.83 -2.11 0.55
CA ILE A 127 0.45 -1.71 -0.06
C ILE A 127 0.84 -2.74 -1.12
N HIS A 128 1.10 -2.26 -2.33
CA HIS A 128 1.60 -3.08 -3.43
C HIS A 128 3.04 -2.71 -3.83
N SER A 129 3.55 -1.59 -3.31
CA SER A 129 4.93 -1.16 -3.52
C SER A 129 5.41 -0.41 -2.29
N LEU A 130 6.61 -0.75 -1.84
CA LEU A 130 7.32 -0.11 -0.75
C LEU A 130 8.74 0.16 -1.20
N VAL A 131 9.16 1.42 -1.16
CA VAL A 131 10.48 1.87 -1.64
C VAL A 131 11.17 2.66 -0.55
N ALA A 132 12.44 2.35 -0.30
CA ALA A 132 13.28 3.11 0.59
C ALA A 132 13.85 4.34 -0.15
N VAL A 133 13.65 5.53 0.40
CA VAL A 133 14.04 6.82 -0.21
C VAL A 133 14.64 7.71 0.86
N ASP A 134 15.76 8.35 0.56
CA ASP A 134 16.33 9.40 1.41
C ASP A 134 15.72 10.76 1.02
N MET A 135 14.59 11.09 1.64
CA MET A 135 13.83 12.30 1.32
C MET A 135 14.47 13.56 1.95
N GLU A 136 15.06 13.41 3.12
CA GLU A 136 15.69 14.51 3.87
C GLU A 136 17.17 14.69 3.53
N GLN A 137 17.77 13.76 2.79
CA GLN A 137 19.18 13.73 2.37
C GLN A 137 20.16 13.70 3.55
N ASP A 138 19.78 13.00 4.63
CA ASP A 138 20.57 12.84 5.84
C ASP A 138 21.24 11.45 5.96
N GLY A 139 21.00 10.56 4.97
CA GLY A 139 21.51 9.19 4.91
C GLY A 139 20.68 8.20 5.74
N ILE A 140 19.56 8.62 6.29
CA ILE A 140 18.52 7.77 6.89
C ILE A 140 17.36 7.71 5.89
N LEU A 141 16.83 6.51 5.63
CA LEU A 141 15.82 6.32 4.60
C LEU A 141 14.42 6.34 5.21
N GLU A 142 13.49 7.01 4.55
CA GLU A 142 12.06 6.85 4.74
C GLU A 142 11.53 5.74 3.83
N LEU A 143 10.35 5.23 4.17
CA LEU A 143 9.61 4.31 3.32
C LEU A 143 8.50 5.06 2.59
N LEU A 144 8.52 5.01 1.27
CA LEU A 144 7.41 5.44 0.43
C LEU A 144 6.56 4.24 0.07
N SER A 145 5.33 4.19 0.57
CA SER A 145 4.36 3.15 0.26
C SER A 145 3.37 3.60 -0.81
N LEU A 146 2.94 2.68 -1.69
CA LEU A 146 1.89 2.92 -2.67
C LEU A 146 0.77 1.89 -2.54
N GLN A 147 -0.48 2.37 -2.60
CA GLN A 147 -1.72 1.60 -2.61
C GLN A 147 -2.57 1.99 -3.81
N ASN A 148 -3.22 1.04 -4.45
CA ASN A 148 -4.16 1.32 -5.53
C ASN A 148 -5.55 1.63 -4.96
N ILE A 149 -6.22 2.62 -5.56
CA ILE A 149 -7.65 2.85 -5.40
C ILE A 149 -8.33 2.29 -6.64
N SER A 150 -9.09 1.23 -6.49
CA SER A 150 -9.78 0.55 -7.60
C SER A 150 -11.26 0.87 -7.58
N GLY A 151 -11.84 1.10 -8.76
CA GLY A 151 -13.24 1.38 -8.97
C GLY A 151 -14.09 0.11 -9.11
N LEU A 152 -14.73 -0.07 -10.27
CA LEU A 152 -15.63 -1.19 -10.54
C LEU A 152 -14.92 -2.55 -10.49
N ASN A 153 -13.67 -2.57 -10.88
CA ASN A 153 -12.80 -3.74 -10.83
C ASN A 153 -11.35 -3.30 -10.71
N ARG A 154 -10.41 -4.26 -10.67
CA ARG A 154 -8.98 -4.01 -10.54
C ARG A 154 -8.37 -3.18 -11.68
N GLU A 155 -8.91 -3.31 -12.90
CA GLU A 155 -8.43 -2.60 -14.09
C GLU A 155 -8.95 -1.14 -14.14
N ASP A 156 -9.96 -0.85 -13.35
CA ASP A 156 -10.50 0.49 -13.16
C ASP A 156 -9.76 1.19 -12.02
N LEU A 157 -8.52 1.62 -12.32
CA LEU A 157 -7.66 2.32 -11.36
C LEU A 157 -8.10 3.77 -11.25
N LEU A 158 -8.74 4.14 -10.15
CA LEU A 158 -9.17 5.52 -9.86
C LEU A 158 -8.02 6.42 -9.45
N GLY A 159 -6.97 5.85 -8.83
CA GLY A 159 -5.81 6.59 -8.38
C GLY A 159 -4.89 5.75 -7.52
N LYS A 160 -3.88 6.41 -6.94
CA LYS A 160 -2.94 5.80 -5.99
C LYS A 160 -2.83 6.66 -4.74
N LEU A 161 -2.75 6.00 -3.59
CA LEU A 161 -2.34 6.63 -2.34
C LEU A 161 -0.86 6.41 -2.12
N ALA A 162 -0.18 7.47 -1.71
CA ALA A 162 1.19 7.42 -1.24
C ALA A 162 1.22 7.68 0.27
N GLY A 163 1.97 6.88 1.00
CA GLY A 163 2.24 7.07 2.42
C GLY A 163 3.74 7.14 2.66
N VAL A 164 4.16 8.02 3.57
CA VAL A 164 5.56 8.12 3.99
C VAL A 164 5.67 7.66 5.44
N TRP A 165 6.66 6.83 5.72
CA TRP A 165 6.94 6.25 7.03
C TRP A 165 8.36 6.59 7.44
N SER A 166 8.53 7.14 8.64
CA SER A 166 9.84 7.43 9.25
C SER A 166 10.00 6.71 10.58
N TYR A 167 11.24 6.40 11.00
CA TYR A 167 11.58 5.61 12.19
C TYR A 167 12.60 6.27 13.10
#